data_a85e0745ce93634ee7e3ebb051b311b8
#
_entry.id   a85e0745ce93634ee7e3ebb051b311b8
#
_cell.length_a   1.000
_cell.length_b   1.000
_cell.length_c   1.000
_cell.angle_alpha   90.00
_cell.angle_beta   90.00
_cell.angle_gamma   90.00
#
_symmetry.space_group_name_H-M   'P 1'
#
loop_
_entity.id
_entity.type
_entity.pdbx_description
1 polymer ?
#
loop_
_entity_poly.entity_id
_entity_poly.type
_entity_poly.pdbx_seq_one_letter_code
_entity_poly.pdbx_strand_id
1 'polypeptide(L)'
;MNENELMSSLPVPKAVAKMAIPSVISSLVTVVYNMADTFFVGQTGDPLQVAAVSLTNPIFILFMAFANMFGMGGSAAASMAMGEKNEKRMKQVSAFVTYASLIVGVALAVILMVFMTPVLNMFGANEQTFLYAKGYTFHIAYGAPFIIWSAAVSFVVRAEGASKEAMIGSMIGTVANIVLDPVLISGMGMGAVGAAV
;
A
#
# COMPACT_ATOMS: atom_id res chain seq x y z
N MET A 1 7.42 -20.44 -22.92
CA MET A 1 8.08 -21.06 -21.76
C MET A 1 7.49 -20.36 -20.53
N ASN A 2 6.67 -21.07 -19.78
CA ASN A 2 6.01 -20.49 -18.60
C ASN A 2 7.05 -20.15 -17.52
N GLU A 3 6.86 -19.07 -16.76
CA GLU A 3 7.81 -18.65 -15.71
C GLU A 3 8.09 -19.76 -14.69
N ASN A 4 7.14 -20.64 -14.44
CA ASN A 4 7.29 -21.83 -13.61
C ASN A 4 8.27 -22.87 -14.16
N GLU A 5 8.31 -23.07 -15.48
CA GLU A 5 9.30 -23.94 -16.14
C GLU A 5 10.70 -23.31 -16.10
N LEU A 6 10.76 -22.00 -16.19
CA LEU A 6 12.03 -21.25 -16.10
C LEU A 6 12.64 -21.34 -14.70
N MET A 7 11.79 -21.31 -13.64
CA MET A 7 12.27 -21.43 -12.26
C MET A 7 12.77 -22.84 -11.90
N SER A 8 12.12 -23.87 -12.44
CA SER A 8 12.54 -25.26 -12.18
C SER A 8 13.84 -25.66 -12.91
N SER A 9 14.20 -24.95 -13.98
CA SER A 9 15.38 -25.24 -14.80
C SER A 9 16.62 -24.37 -14.49
N LEU A 10 16.44 -23.28 -13.71
CA LEU A 10 17.53 -22.35 -13.39
C LEU A 10 18.31 -22.81 -12.13
N PRO A 11 19.64 -22.56 -12.09
CA PRO A 11 20.38 -22.67 -10.84
C PRO A 11 19.77 -21.78 -9.75
N VAL A 12 19.69 -22.29 -8.52
CA VAL A 12 19.04 -21.61 -7.37
C VAL A 12 19.44 -20.13 -7.21
N PRO A 13 20.74 -19.74 -7.30
CA PRO A 13 21.12 -18.34 -7.18
C PRO A 13 20.51 -17.43 -8.27
N LYS A 14 20.39 -17.94 -9.49
CA LYS A 14 19.78 -17.18 -10.60
C LYS A 14 18.26 -17.05 -10.45
N ALA A 15 17.59 -18.11 -9.98
CA ALA A 15 16.16 -18.07 -9.69
C ALA A 15 15.85 -17.07 -8.58
N VAL A 16 16.61 -17.08 -7.49
CA VAL A 16 16.48 -16.12 -6.38
C VAL A 16 16.73 -14.70 -6.86
N ALA A 17 17.80 -14.45 -7.61
CA ALA A 17 18.10 -13.12 -8.13
C ALA A 17 16.98 -12.58 -9.03
N LYS A 18 16.40 -13.41 -9.88
CA LYS A 18 15.30 -13.03 -10.79
C LYS A 18 14.05 -12.55 -10.04
N MET A 19 13.78 -13.13 -8.86
CA MET A 19 12.63 -12.71 -8.01
C MET A 19 13.01 -11.56 -7.08
N ALA A 20 14.22 -11.56 -6.53
CA ALA A 20 14.66 -10.57 -5.56
C ALA A 20 14.92 -9.20 -6.20
N ILE A 21 15.54 -9.14 -7.38
CA ILE A 21 15.88 -7.87 -8.02
C ILE A 21 14.63 -6.99 -8.26
N PRO A 22 13.51 -7.46 -8.86
CA PRO A 22 12.31 -6.65 -9.00
C PRO A 22 11.75 -6.17 -7.65
N SER A 23 11.78 -7.02 -6.62
CA SER A 23 11.29 -6.68 -5.29
C SER A 23 12.15 -5.60 -4.62
N VAL A 24 13.48 -5.70 -4.74
CA VAL A 24 14.43 -4.68 -4.24
C VAL A 24 14.22 -3.35 -4.96
N ILE A 25 14.09 -3.37 -6.28
CA ILE A 25 13.81 -2.16 -7.06
C ILE A 25 12.50 -1.52 -6.60
N SER A 26 11.42 -2.29 -6.45
CA SER A 26 10.13 -1.77 -5.94
C SER A 26 10.30 -1.12 -4.56
N SER A 27 11.06 -1.75 -3.66
CA SER A 27 11.29 -1.22 -2.31
C SER A 27 12.10 0.09 -2.36
N LEU A 28 13.12 0.17 -3.19
CA LEU A 28 13.91 1.40 -3.37
C LEU A 28 13.06 2.54 -3.94
N VAL A 29 12.23 2.25 -4.93
CA VAL A 29 11.30 3.23 -5.51
C VAL A 29 10.32 3.73 -4.44
N THR A 30 9.79 2.85 -3.60
CA THR A 30 8.93 3.23 -2.48
C THR A 30 9.64 4.12 -1.46
N VAL A 31 10.91 3.85 -1.15
CA VAL A 31 11.71 4.70 -0.24
C VAL A 31 11.89 6.10 -0.85
N VAL A 32 12.25 6.17 -2.13
CA VAL A 32 12.40 7.46 -2.84
C VAL A 32 11.08 8.24 -2.85
N TYR A 33 9.96 7.56 -3.08
CA TYR A 33 8.63 8.15 -3.00
C TYR A 33 8.35 8.73 -1.60
N ASN A 34 8.53 7.94 -0.54
CA ASN A 34 8.29 8.41 0.82
C ASN A 34 9.16 9.63 1.19
N MET A 35 10.40 9.69 0.66
CA MET A 35 11.26 10.85 0.82
C MET A 35 10.73 12.07 0.06
N ALA A 36 10.28 11.88 -1.17
CA ALA A 36 9.69 12.94 -1.99
C ALA A 36 8.41 13.50 -1.37
N ASP A 37 7.49 12.62 -0.96
CA ASP A 37 6.25 13.00 -0.29
C ASP A 37 6.52 13.81 0.99
N THR A 38 7.40 13.33 1.87
CA THR A 38 7.81 14.06 3.07
C THR A 38 8.43 15.42 2.74
N PHE A 39 9.22 15.49 1.67
CA PHE A 39 9.82 16.74 1.21
C PHE A 39 8.78 17.74 0.72
N PHE A 40 7.81 17.31 -0.13
CA PHE A 40 6.75 18.17 -0.63
C PHE A 40 5.81 18.66 0.48
N VAL A 41 5.43 17.79 1.41
CA VAL A 41 4.64 18.19 2.59
C VAL A 41 5.43 19.17 3.45
N GLY A 42 6.73 18.95 3.64
CA GLY A 42 7.61 19.88 4.36
C GLY A 42 7.73 21.27 3.72
N GLN A 43 7.64 21.35 2.39
CA GLN A 43 7.67 22.62 1.66
C GLN A 43 6.42 23.50 1.87
N THR A 44 5.32 22.96 2.40
CA THR A 44 4.14 23.78 2.74
C THR A 44 4.45 24.86 3.77
N GLY A 45 5.56 24.73 4.50
CA GLY A 45 6.02 25.71 5.51
C GLY A 45 5.12 25.77 6.76
N ASP A 46 4.10 24.92 6.85
CA ASP A 46 3.17 24.86 7.98
C ASP A 46 3.47 23.62 8.86
N PRO A 47 4.10 23.82 10.05
CA PRO A 47 4.40 22.71 10.95
C PRO A 47 3.17 21.94 11.42
N LEU A 48 1.98 22.56 11.42
CA LEU A 48 0.74 21.92 11.85
C LEU A 48 0.29 20.85 10.84
N GLN A 49 0.54 21.06 9.55
CA GLN A 49 0.24 20.07 8.52
C GLN A 49 1.16 18.84 8.64
N VAL A 50 2.46 19.06 8.86
CA VAL A 50 3.42 17.97 9.09
C VAL A 50 3.07 17.17 10.35
N ALA A 51 2.68 17.87 11.42
CA ALA A 51 2.21 17.24 12.65
C ALA A 51 0.94 16.42 12.41
N ALA A 52 -0.02 16.93 11.62
CA ALA A 52 -1.25 16.23 11.28
C ALA A 52 -0.99 14.92 10.50
N VAL A 53 -0.10 14.93 9.51
CA VAL A 53 0.32 13.73 8.78
C VAL A 53 0.95 12.71 9.74
N SER A 54 1.80 13.16 10.65
CA SER A 54 2.46 12.30 11.65
C SER A 54 1.45 11.64 12.59
N LEU A 55 0.40 12.36 13.01
CA LEU A 55 -0.68 11.83 13.85
C LEU A 55 -1.50 10.72 13.17
N THR A 56 -1.56 10.71 11.83
CA THR A 56 -2.33 9.71 11.08
C THR A 56 -1.52 8.47 10.69
N ASN A 57 -0.20 8.53 10.86
CA ASN A 57 0.70 7.41 10.52
C ASN A 57 0.32 6.08 11.21
N PRO A 58 -0.08 6.01 12.50
CA PRO A 58 -0.56 4.77 13.12
C PRO A 58 -1.76 4.14 12.40
N ILE A 59 -2.64 4.96 11.82
CA ILE A 59 -3.81 4.49 11.05
C ILE A 59 -3.32 3.80 9.77
N PHE A 60 -2.36 4.41 9.07
CA PHE A 60 -1.77 3.83 7.88
C PHE A 60 -1.04 2.51 8.17
N ILE A 61 -0.30 2.45 9.28
CA ILE A 61 0.35 1.22 9.75
C ILE A 61 -0.69 0.12 10.02
N LEU A 62 -1.84 0.46 10.60
CA LEU A 62 -2.94 -0.49 10.82
C LEU A 62 -3.46 -1.05 9.48
N PHE A 63 -3.66 -0.21 8.46
CA PHE A 63 -4.06 -0.67 7.12
C PHE A 63 -3.02 -1.62 6.52
N MET A 64 -1.73 -1.29 6.65
CA MET A 64 -0.65 -2.15 6.19
C MET A 64 -0.57 -3.47 6.96
N ALA A 65 -0.92 -3.50 8.25
CA ALA A 65 -0.98 -4.73 9.04
C ALA A 65 -2.04 -5.69 8.47
N PHE A 66 -3.24 -5.20 8.14
CA PHE A 66 -4.27 -6.01 7.50
C PHE A 66 -3.87 -6.43 6.08
N ALA A 67 -3.28 -5.54 5.29
CA ALA A 67 -2.77 -5.87 3.96
C ALA A 67 -1.72 -6.99 4.02
N ASN A 68 -0.79 -6.91 4.96
CA ASN A 68 0.23 -7.94 5.18
C ASN A 68 -0.39 -9.27 5.66
N MET A 69 -1.38 -9.23 6.54
CA MET A 69 -2.06 -10.44 7.02
C MET A 69 -2.68 -11.23 5.84
N PHE A 70 -3.46 -10.57 5.00
CA PHE A 70 -4.06 -11.21 3.82
C PHE A 70 -3.01 -11.53 2.75
N GLY A 71 -2.08 -10.62 2.51
CA GLY A 71 -1.05 -10.77 1.48
C GLY A 71 -0.07 -11.90 1.78
N MET A 72 0.52 -11.93 2.98
CA MET A 72 1.47 -12.97 3.36
C MET A 72 0.79 -14.33 3.53
N GLY A 73 -0.39 -14.36 4.18
CA GLY A 73 -1.17 -15.60 4.30
C GLY A 73 -1.62 -16.14 2.94
N GLY A 74 -2.12 -15.25 2.08
CA GLY A 74 -2.51 -15.59 0.72
C GLY A 74 -1.34 -16.06 -0.15
N SER A 75 -0.20 -15.38 -0.07
CA SER A 75 1.00 -15.76 -0.84
C SER A 75 1.53 -17.15 -0.45
N ALA A 76 1.52 -17.47 0.84
CA ALA A 76 1.91 -18.79 1.32
C ALA A 76 0.96 -19.89 0.80
N ALA A 77 -0.36 -19.66 0.89
CA ALA A 77 -1.37 -20.59 0.39
C ALA A 77 -1.33 -20.73 -1.15
N ALA A 78 -1.09 -19.64 -1.88
CA ALA A 78 -0.93 -19.66 -3.33
C ALA A 78 0.32 -20.45 -3.76
N SER A 79 1.45 -20.24 -3.07
CA SER A 79 2.69 -20.99 -3.34
C SER A 79 2.54 -22.49 -3.09
N MET A 80 1.81 -22.89 -2.02
CA MET A 80 1.50 -24.31 -1.76
C MET A 80 0.63 -24.89 -2.87
N ALA A 81 -0.45 -24.19 -3.26
CA ALA A 81 -1.34 -24.63 -4.33
C ALA A 81 -0.62 -24.77 -5.68
N MET A 82 0.35 -23.90 -5.94
CA MET A 82 1.21 -23.97 -7.13
C MET A 82 2.13 -25.19 -7.09
N GLY A 83 2.75 -25.48 -5.93
CA GLY A 83 3.57 -26.69 -5.74
C GLY A 83 2.78 -27.97 -5.92
N GLU A 84 1.51 -28.01 -5.52
CA GLU A 84 0.55 -29.09 -5.72
C GLU A 84 0.01 -29.15 -7.17
N LYS A 85 0.36 -28.20 -8.04
CA LYS A 85 -0.20 -28.01 -9.40
C LYS A 85 -1.74 -27.90 -9.40
N ASN A 86 -2.31 -27.35 -8.32
CA ASN A 86 -3.75 -27.22 -8.14
C ASN A 86 -4.21 -25.81 -8.52
N GLU A 87 -4.42 -25.59 -9.84
CA GLU A 87 -4.86 -24.29 -10.36
C GLU A 87 -6.20 -23.82 -9.76
N LYS A 88 -7.10 -24.76 -9.45
CA LYS A 88 -8.41 -24.43 -8.86
C LYS A 88 -8.23 -23.80 -7.49
N ARG A 89 -7.37 -24.40 -6.65
CA ARG A 89 -7.06 -23.88 -5.31
C ARG A 89 -6.35 -22.53 -5.38
N MET A 90 -5.42 -22.38 -6.33
CA MET A 90 -4.73 -21.10 -6.55
C MET A 90 -5.72 -19.98 -6.87
N LYS A 91 -6.64 -20.19 -7.83
CA LYS A 91 -7.70 -19.22 -8.17
C LYS A 91 -8.61 -18.89 -6.97
N GLN A 92 -8.92 -19.88 -6.14
CA GLN A 92 -9.73 -19.68 -4.94
C GLN A 92 -8.99 -18.81 -3.90
N VAL A 93 -7.71 -19.03 -3.70
CA VAL A 93 -6.88 -18.23 -2.79
C VAL A 93 -6.78 -16.79 -3.28
N SER A 94 -6.47 -16.57 -4.56
CA SER A 94 -6.38 -15.24 -5.16
C SER A 94 -7.71 -14.49 -5.08
N ALA A 95 -8.83 -15.15 -5.35
CA ALA A 95 -10.18 -14.61 -5.20
C ALA A 95 -10.48 -14.27 -3.73
N PHE A 96 -10.16 -15.16 -2.80
CA PHE A 96 -10.35 -14.91 -1.36
C PHE A 96 -9.58 -13.68 -0.90
N VAL A 97 -8.28 -13.58 -1.23
CA VAL A 97 -7.46 -12.42 -0.84
C VAL A 97 -8.04 -11.13 -1.41
N THR A 98 -8.46 -11.14 -2.68
CA THR A 98 -9.06 -9.99 -3.35
C THR A 98 -10.32 -9.51 -2.64
N TYR A 99 -11.30 -10.40 -2.43
CA TYR A 99 -12.58 -10.01 -1.83
C TYR A 99 -12.46 -9.72 -0.32
N ALA A 100 -11.70 -10.54 0.42
CA ALA A 100 -11.53 -10.35 1.85
C ALA A 100 -10.81 -9.04 2.17
N SER A 101 -9.75 -8.69 1.45
CA SER A 101 -9.02 -7.43 1.64
C SER A 101 -9.89 -6.21 1.31
N LEU A 102 -10.71 -6.26 0.25
CA LEU A 102 -11.66 -5.20 -0.08
C LEU A 102 -12.74 -5.05 1.00
N ILE A 103 -13.35 -6.14 1.44
CA ILE A 103 -14.41 -6.11 2.47
C ILE A 103 -13.86 -5.54 3.78
N VAL A 104 -12.68 -6.01 4.21
CA VAL A 104 -12.04 -5.49 5.44
C VAL A 104 -11.61 -4.05 5.26
N GLY A 105 -11.11 -3.67 4.09
CA GLY A 105 -10.78 -2.28 3.78
C GLY A 105 -12.00 -1.35 3.87
N VAL A 106 -13.13 -1.76 3.32
CA VAL A 106 -14.40 -1.01 3.44
C VAL A 106 -14.86 -0.94 4.89
N ALA A 107 -14.80 -2.05 5.63
CA ALA A 107 -15.20 -2.07 7.03
C ALA A 107 -14.34 -1.11 7.88
N LEU A 108 -13.01 -1.14 7.68
CA LEU A 108 -12.08 -0.22 8.36
C LEU A 108 -12.31 1.24 7.97
N ALA A 109 -12.57 1.51 6.70
CA ALA A 109 -12.91 2.84 6.23
C ALA A 109 -14.16 3.39 6.94
N VAL A 110 -15.24 2.59 6.99
CA VAL A 110 -16.49 2.97 7.66
C VAL A 110 -16.27 3.18 9.17
N ILE A 111 -15.59 2.24 9.84
CA ILE A 111 -15.27 2.36 11.26
C ILE A 111 -14.47 3.64 11.52
N LEU A 112 -13.44 3.90 10.72
CA LEU A 112 -12.62 5.09 10.88
C LEU A 112 -13.41 6.38 10.62
N MET A 113 -14.28 6.41 9.62
CA MET A 113 -15.13 7.58 9.34
C MET A 113 -16.12 7.86 10.47
N VAL A 114 -16.73 6.82 11.05
CA VAL A 114 -17.67 6.95 12.17
C VAL A 114 -16.96 7.38 13.45
N PHE A 115 -15.81 6.80 13.75
CA PHE A 115 -15.05 7.03 14.98
C PHE A 115 -13.84 7.98 14.80
N MET A 116 -13.86 8.80 13.75
CA MET A 116 -12.71 9.66 13.40
C MET A 116 -12.30 10.58 14.53
N THR A 117 -13.26 11.28 15.14
CA THR A 117 -12.98 12.22 16.23
C THR A 117 -12.36 11.56 17.46
N PRO A 118 -12.93 10.47 18.03
CA PRO A 118 -12.31 9.80 19.17
C PRO A 118 -10.93 9.20 18.83
N VAL A 119 -10.75 8.69 17.61
CA VAL A 119 -9.47 8.13 17.16
C VAL A 119 -8.39 9.21 17.08
N LEU A 120 -8.68 10.35 16.46
CA LEU A 120 -7.72 11.45 16.37
C LEU A 120 -7.37 12.04 17.73
N ASN A 121 -8.34 12.19 18.63
CA ASN A 121 -8.09 12.63 20.00
C ASN A 121 -7.21 11.64 20.77
N MET A 122 -7.41 10.34 20.59
CA MET A 122 -6.58 9.31 21.20
C MET A 122 -5.12 9.38 20.72
N PHE A 123 -4.89 9.76 19.47
CA PHE A 123 -3.55 9.96 18.91
C PHE A 123 -2.95 11.34 19.25
N GLY A 124 -3.64 12.18 20.03
CA GLY A 124 -3.11 13.45 20.53
C GLY A 124 -3.37 14.64 19.62
N ALA A 125 -4.39 14.58 18.77
CA ALA A 125 -4.82 15.75 18.00
C ALA A 125 -5.31 16.85 18.97
N ASN A 126 -4.76 18.06 18.81
CA ASN A 126 -5.18 19.25 19.54
C ASN A 126 -6.03 20.16 18.64
N GLU A 127 -6.60 21.24 19.20
CA GLU A 127 -7.45 22.17 18.46
C GLU A 127 -6.83 22.71 17.16
N GLN A 128 -5.49 22.91 17.15
CA GLN A 128 -4.75 23.46 16.02
C GLN A 128 -4.49 22.40 14.92
N THR A 129 -4.21 21.16 15.30
CA THR A 129 -3.88 20.08 14.35
C THR A 129 -5.10 19.29 13.90
N PHE A 130 -6.22 19.34 14.68
CA PHE A 130 -7.39 18.49 14.47
C PHE A 130 -8.02 18.67 13.08
N LEU A 131 -8.14 19.92 12.61
CA LEU A 131 -8.78 20.19 11.32
C LEU A 131 -7.96 19.60 10.15
N TYR A 132 -6.64 19.77 10.19
CA TYR A 132 -5.74 19.21 9.18
C TYR A 132 -5.70 17.68 9.25
N ALA A 133 -5.58 17.12 10.47
CA ALA A 133 -5.58 15.67 10.68
C ALA A 133 -6.90 15.03 10.22
N LYS A 134 -8.03 15.67 10.48
CA LYS A 134 -9.34 15.20 10.05
C LYS A 134 -9.47 15.17 8.53
N GLY A 135 -9.05 16.24 7.85
CA GLY A 135 -9.06 16.32 6.39
C GLY A 135 -8.18 15.24 5.76
N TYR A 136 -6.96 15.10 6.23
CA TYR A 136 -6.02 14.09 5.77
C TYR A 136 -6.53 12.66 6.01
N THR A 137 -6.98 12.37 7.25
CA THR A 137 -7.50 11.05 7.64
C THR A 137 -8.74 10.67 6.83
N PHE A 138 -9.61 11.63 6.48
CA PHE A 138 -10.78 11.36 5.67
C PHE A 138 -10.42 10.80 4.29
N HIS A 139 -9.42 11.40 3.62
CA HIS A 139 -8.99 10.94 2.30
C HIS A 139 -8.29 9.59 2.36
N ILE A 140 -7.43 9.37 3.37
CA ILE A 140 -6.81 8.06 3.61
C ILE A 140 -7.87 6.99 3.91
N ALA A 141 -8.90 7.31 4.71
CA ALA A 141 -9.98 6.38 5.01
C ALA A 141 -10.76 6.00 3.75
N TYR A 142 -11.03 6.98 2.88
CA TYR A 142 -11.68 6.72 1.59
C TYR A 142 -10.83 5.83 0.69
N GLY A 143 -9.50 6.00 0.70
CA GLY A 143 -8.54 5.17 -0.03
C GLY A 143 -8.26 3.79 0.59
N ALA A 144 -8.64 3.56 1.87
CA ALA A 144 -8.28 2.35 2.61
C ALA A 144 -8.62 1.02 1.91
N PRO A 145 -9.80 0.83 1.29
CA PRO A 145 -10.12 -0.40 0.56
C PRO A 145 -9.12 -0.70 -0.55
N PHE A 146 -8.72 0.32 -1.30
CA PHE A 146 -7.79 0.19 -2.42
C PHE A 146 -6.34 0.00 -1.94
N ILE A 147 -5.95 0.69 -0.86
CA ILE A 147 -4.62 0.55 -0.25
C ILE A 147 -4.42 -0.88 0.25
N ILE A 148 -5.37 -1.40 1.03
CA ILE A 148 -5.27 -2.75 1.61
C ILE A 148 -5.33 -3.80 0.51
N TRP A 149 -6.24 -3.66 -0.44
CA TRP A 149 -6.39 -4.58 -1.57
C TRP A 149 -5.15 -4.63 -2.45
N SER A 150 -4.65 -3.49 -2.92
CA SER A 150 -3.50 -3.43 -3.83
C SER A 150 -2.24 -4.00 -3.18
N ALA A 151 -1.99 -3.68 -1.91
CA ALA A 151 -0.87 -4.23 -1.17
C ALA A 151 -1.01 -5.75 -0.97
N ALA A 152 -2.18 -6.25 -0.55
CA ALA A 152 -2.41 -7.68 -0.35
C ALA A 152 -2.28 -8.48 -1.65
N VAL A 153 -2.88 -8.01 -2.74
CA VAL A 153 -2.81 -8.68 -4.06
C VAL A 153 -1.38 -8.69 -4.61
N SER A 154 -0.59 -7.64 -4.37
CA SER A 154 0.82 -7.61 -4.79
C SER A 154 1.65 -8.76 -4.23
N PHE A 155 1.36 -9.23 -3.01
CA PHE A 155 2.02 -10.42 -2.44
C PHE A 155 1.65 -11.69 -3.18
N VAL A 156 0.37 -11.87 -3.51
CA VAL A 156 -0.12 -13.05 -4.24
C VAL A 156 0.46 -13.10 -5.66
N VAL A 157 0.44 -11.97 -6.38
CA VAL A 157 1.02 -11.84 -7.72
C VAL A 157 2.51 -12.23 -7.73
N ARG A 158 3.27 -11.78 -6.72
CA ARG A 158 4.67 -12.19 -6.56
C ARG A 158 4.82 -13.68 -6.27
N ALA A 159 3.93 -14.26 -5.47
CA ALA A 159 3.93 -15.69 -5.16
C ALA A 159 3.62 -16.56 -6.38
N GLU A 160 2.82 -16.05 -7.32
CA GLU A 160 2.53 -16.67 -8.62
C GLU A 160 3.72 -16.61 -9.61
N GLY A 161 4.84 -15.99 -9.21
CA GLY A 161 6.03 -15.84 -10.04
C GLY A 161 6.08 -14.53 -10.83
N ALA A 162 4.98 -13.77 -10.88
CA ALA A 162 4.84 -12.53 -11.62
C ALA A 162 5.42 -11.30 -10.86
N SER A 163 6.63 -11.45 -10.31
CA SER A 163 7.28 -10.38 -9.53
C SER A 163 7.57 -9.12 -10.37
N LYS A 164 7.80 -9.30 -11.67
CA LYS A 164 8.05 -8.18 -12.60
C LYS A 164 6.77 -7.36 -12.82
N GLU A 165 5.63 -8.01 -12.97
CA GLU A 165 4.32 -7.39 -13.14
C GLU A 165 3.93 -6.61 -11.89
N ALA A 166 4.13 -7.19 -10.70
CA ALA A 166 3.93 -6.52 -9.43
C ALA A 166 4.85 -5.28 -9.28
N MET A 167 6.11 -5.37 -9.72
CA MET A 167 7.03 -4.24 -9.76
C MET A 167 6.53 -3.13 -10.68
N ILE A 168 6.14 -3.48 -11.92
CA ILE A 168 5.64 -2.48 -12.89
C ILE A 168 4.41 -1.78 -12.34
N GLY A 169 3.45 -2.52 -11.76
CA GLY A 169 2.26 -1.94 -11.16
C GLY A 169 2.58 -0.96 -10.03
N SER A 170 3.48 -1.33 -9.11
CA SER A 170 3.90 -0.43 -8.03
C SER A 170 4.67 0.79 -8.55
N MET A 171 5.51 0.64 -9.57
CA MET A 171 6.24 1.76 -10.18
C MET A 171 5.30 2.76 -10.86
N ILE A 172 4.29 2.28 -11.59
CA ILE A 172 3.30 3.17 -12.23
C ILE A 172 2.59 4.00 -11.15
N GLY A 173 2.11 3.37 -10.07
CA GLY A 173 1.48 4.07 -8.96
C GLY A 173 2.40 5.10 -8.33
N THR A 174 3.63 4.72 -8.03
CA THR A 174 4.63 5.61 -7.41
C THR A 174 4.98 6.80 -8.31
N VAL A 175 5.20 6.57 -9.61
CA VAL A 175 5.49 7.66 -10.55
C VAL A 175 4.29 8.59 -10.69
N ALA A 176 3.08 8.05 -10.74
CA ALA A 176 1.86 8.85 -10.76
C ALA A 176 1.77 9.77 -9.53
N ASN A 177 2.02 9.24 -8.33
CA ASN A 177 2.02 10.04 -7.10
C ASN A 177 3.10 11.13 -7.12
N ILE A 178 4.35 10.79 -7.46
CA ILE A 178 5.44 11.80 -7.53
C ILE A 178 5.11 12.95 -8.50
N VAL A 179 4.36 12.67 -9.58
CA VAL A 179 3.92 13.70 -10.53
C VAL A 179 2.71 14.47 -10.01
N LEU A 180 1.79 13.80 -9.31
CA LEU A 180 0.57 14.42 -8.80
C LEU A 180 0.82 15.24 -7.52
N ASP A 181 1.73 14.80 -6.65
CA ASP A 181 2.03 15.48 -5.38
C ASP A 181 2.33 16.99 -5.55
N PRO A 182 3.28 17.43 -6.39
CA PRO A 182 3.54 18.85 -6.55
C PRO A 182 2.35 19.62 -7.15
N VAL A 183 1.54 18.96 -7.99
CA VAL A 183 0.35 19.58 -8.59
C VAL A 183 -0.75 19.75 -7.54
N LEU A 184 -1.00 18.74 -6.73
CA LEU A 184 -2.07 18.75 -5.72
C LEU A 184 -1.66 19.56 -4.48
N ILE A 185 -0.45 19.35 -3.98
CA ILE A 185 0.05 19.99 -2.76
C ILE A 185 0.28 21.48 -3.00
N SER A 186 1.07 21.83 -4.04
CA SER A 186 1.50 23.22 -4.29
C SER A 186 0.66 23.91 -5.34
N GLY A 187 0.32 23.25 -6.44
CA GLY A 187 -0.41 23.86 -7.57
C GLY A 187 -1.87 24.14 -7.25
N MET A 188 -2.56 23.23 -6.59
CA MET A 188 -3.95 23.37 -6.15
C MET A 188 -4.09 23.90 -4.72
N GLY A 189 -2.99 24.08 -3.99
CA GLY A 189 -2.98 24.59 -2.63
C GLY A 189 -3.64 23.67 -1.60
N MET A 190 -3.75 22.35 -1.89
CA MET A 190 -4.40 21.39 -1.01
C MET A 190 -3.54 21.04 0.21
N GLY A 191 -2.26 21.42 0.22
CA GLY A 191 -1.35 21.14 1.33
C GLY A 191 -1.26 19.64 1.62
N ALA A 192 -1.21 19.26 2.91
CA ALA A 192 -1.12 17.86 3.34
C ALA A 192 -2.26 16.98 2.81
N VAL A 193 -3.45 17.53 2.57
CA VAL A 193 -4.59 16.78 2.00
C VAL A 193 -4.28 16.32 0.58
N GLY A 194 -3.54 17.12 -0.19
CA GLY A 194 -3.11 16.76 -1.55
C GLY A 194 -2.22 15.51 -1.61
N ALA A 195 -1.46 15.25 -0.56
CA ALA A 195 -0.64 14.03 -0.41
C ALA A 195 -1.48 12.77 -0.06
N ALA A 196 -2.74 12.96 0.37
CA ALA A 196 -3.64 11.86 0.72
C ALA A 196 -4.57 11.44 -0.42
N VAL A 197 -4.60 12.19 -1.53
CA VAL A 197 -5.43 11.95 -2.71
C VAL A 197 -4.68 11.14 -3.76
#